data_c62ff13e8ccf9552214e09a25702bab9
#
_entry.id   c62ff13e8ccf9552214e09a25702bab9
#
_cell.length_a   1.000
_cell.length_b   1.000
_cell.length_c   1.000
_cell.angle_alpha   90.00
_cell.angle_beta   90.00
_cell.angle_gamma   90.00
#
_symmetry.space_group_name_H-M   'P 1'
#
loop_
_entity.id
_entity.type
_entity.pdbx_description
1 polymer ?
#
loop_
_entity_poly.entity_id
_entity_poly.type
_entity_poly.pdbx_seq_one_letter_code
_entity_poly.pdbx_strand_id
1 'polypeptide(L)'
;FALSLLLSLSVSDVCAQERVYDISQFGLKANSKKNASPVVRKAIAKIKAECRDGEKVILRFPAGRYNFHEAGSTVREYYISNHDQDNPKKVGIALEDMKNLTIDGQGSEFVFYGRMIPVSLLRSENCVLKNFSIDFEQPHIAQVQVVENDPEKGITFEPAPWVDYRISKDSVFEGLGEGWVMRYSWGIAFDGKTKHVVYNTSDIGCPTKGAFEVAPRRICSPKWKDARLVPGTVVAMRGWGRPTPGIFMSHDVNTSLLDVKVHYAEGMGLLAQLCEDITLDGFGVCLKGDNDPRYFTTQADATHFSGCKGKIVSKNGLYEGMMDDAINVHGTYLKVIKRVDDHTLIGRYMHDQSWGFEWGRPGDDVQFVRSETMELIGKQNQIAAIRPYDKGEIQGAREFSITFKEAIDPAINEKSGFGIENLTWTPEVLFAGNTIRNNRARGTLFSTPKKT
;
A
#
# COMPACT_ATOMS: atom_id res chain seq x y z
N PHE A 1 -30.35 66.65 11.33
CA PHE A 1 -30.72 65.45 10.55
C PHE A 1 -29.44 64.89 9.91
N ALA A 2 -28.90 63.82 10.51
CA ALA A 2 -27.81 63.03 9.97
C ALA A 2 -28.39 61.72 9.45
N LEU A 3 -28.29 61.50 8.16
CA LEU A 3 -28.72 60.29 7.49
C LEU A 3 -27.57 59.28 7.51
N SER A 4 -27.67 58.23 8.35
CA SER A 4 -26.75 57.11 8.37
C SER A 4 -27.11 56.11 7.27
N LEU A 5 -26.27 56.03 6.24
CA LEU A 5 -26.36 55.05 5.18
C LEU A 5 -25.75 53.71 5.69
N LEU A 6 -26.57 52.73 6.04
CA LEU A 6 -26.13 51.37 6.33
C LEU A 6 -25.90 50.68 4.96
N LEU A 7 -24.61 50.51 4.59
CA LEU A 7 -24.23 49.55 3.54
C LEU A 7 -24.32 48.15 4.13
N SER A 8 -25.33 47.38 3.76
CA SER A 8 -25.36 45.94 3.97
C SER A 8 -24.45 45.27 2.92
N LEU A 9 -23.26 44.91 3.34
CA LEU A 9 -22.41 43.97 2.59
C LEU A 9 -23.07 42.58 2.66
N SER A 10 -23.78 42.19 1.61
CA SER A 10 -24.18 40.82 1.40
C SER A 10 -22.94 40.01 1.08
N VAL A 11 -22.42 39.27 2.06
CA VAL A 11 -21.47 38.17 1.83
C VAL A 11 -22.29 37.12 1.09
N SER A 12 -22.21 37.11 -0.22
CA SER A 12 -22.70 35.99 -1.01
C SER A 12 -21.75 34.83 -0.69
N ASP A 13 -22.20 33.82 0.06
CA ASP A 13 -21.60 32.52 0.11
C ASP A 13 -21.48 32.05 -1.35
N VAL A 14 -20.26 32.15 -1.88
CA VAL A 14 -19.91 31.48 -3.14
C VAL A 14 -19.89 30.00 -2.84
N CYS A 15 -21.07 29.39 -2.93
CA CYS A 15 -21.18 27.93 -2.92
C CYS A 15 -20.31 27.44 -4.08
N ALA A 16 -19.17 26.82 -3.77
CA ALA A 16 -18.27 26.31 -4.79
C ALA A 16 -19.05 25.37 -5.70
N GLN A 17 -19.16 25.73 -6.97
CA GLN A 17 -19.96 24.98 -7.95
C GLN A 17 -19.36 23.56 -8.07
N GLU A 18 -20.18 22.55 -7.73
CA GLU A 18 -19.79 21.16 -7.87
C GLU A 18 -19.99 20.70 -9.32
N ARG A 19 -18.94 20.18 -9.93
CA ARG A 19 -18.97 19.69 -11.30
C ARG A 19 -18.87 18.16 -11.32
N VAL A 20 -19.87 17.53 -11.93
CA VAL A 20 -19.93 16.06 -11.99
C VAL A 20 -19.66 15.57 -13.40
N TYR A 21 -18.69 14.65 -13.51
CA TYR A 21 -18.42 13.86 -14.69
C TYR A 21 -18.86 12.42 -14.45
N ASP A 22 -19.74 11.90 -15.29
CA ASP A 22 -20.08 10.48 -15.28
C ASP A 22 -19.16 9.73 -16.24
N ILE A 23 -18.59 8.62 -15.80
CA ILE A 23 -17.64 7.85 -16.62
C ILE A 23 -18.30 7.30 -17.91
N SER A 24 -19.62 7.16 -17.93
CA SER A 24 -20.36 6.74 -19.11
C SER A 24 -20.28 7.76 -20.25
N GLN A 25 -20.10 9.04 -19.95
CA GLN A 25 -19.87 10.11 -20.93
C GLN A 25 -18.57 9.92 -21.72
N PHE A 26 -17.62 9.15 -21.15
CA PHE A 26 -16.36 8.76 -21.79
C PHE A 26 -16.47 7.42 -22.53
N GLY A 27 -17.69 6.84 -22.61
CA GLY A 27 -17.96 5.58 -23.29
C GLY A 27 -17.59 4.33 -22.49
N LEU A 28 -17.55 4.41 -21.17
CA LEU A 28 -17.40 3.28 -20.26
C LEU A 28 -18.70 3.05 -19.48
N LYS A 29 -19.34 1.91 -19.70
CA LYS A 29 -20.56 1.51 -19.01
C LYS A 29 -20.25 0.47 -17.94
N ALA A 30 -20.98 0.51 -16.83
CA ALA A 30 -20.97 -0.51 -15.81
C ALA A 30 -21.24 -1.91 -16.40
N ASN A 31 -20.65 -2.93 -15.84
CA ASN A 31 -20.76 -4.34 -16.23
C ASN A 31 -20.35 -4.65 -17.68
N SER A 32 -19.65 -3.72 -18.34
CA SER A 32 -19.12 -3.98 -19.68
C SER A 32 -17.79 -4.75 -19.59
N LYS A 33 -17.49 -5.55 -20.64
CA LYS A 33 -16.19 -6.22 -20.77
C LYS A 33 -15.07 -5.29 -21.27
N LYS A 34 -15.38 -4.00 -21.48
CA LYS A 34 -14.43 -3.01 -21.98
C LYS A 34 -13.34 -2.74 -20.94
N ASN A 35 -12.09 -2.67 -21.38
CA ASN A 35 -10.99 -2.24 -20.53
C ASN A 35 -11.20 -0.78 -20.07
N ALA A 36 -11.28 -0.58 -18.76
CA ALA A 36 -11.51 0.71 -18.13
C ALA A 36 -10.26 1.60 -18.14
N SER A 37 -9.05 1.02 -18.09
CA SER A 37 -7.79 1.76 -17.91
C SER A 37 -7.61 2.93 -18.90
N PRO A 38 -7.71 2.75 -20.23
CA PRO A 38 -7.53 3.86 -21.17
C PRO A 38 -8.65 4.89 -21.11
N VAL A 39 -9.87 4.50 -20.74
CA VAL A 39 -11.02 5.41 -20.66
C VAL A 39 -10.91 6.30 -19.43
N VAL A 40 -10.59 5.70 -18.28
CA VAL A 40 -10.40 6.42 -17.02
C VAL A 40 -9.21 7.39 -17.13
N ARG A 41 -8.10 6.95 -17.75
CA ARG A 41 -6.95 7.83 -18.03
C ARG A 41 -7.38 9.08 -18.84
N LYS A 42 -8.21 8.91 -19.88
CA LYS A 42 -8.73 10.05 -20.67
C LYS A 42 -9.65 10.95 -19.85
N ALA A 43 -10.51 10.38 -19.02
CA ALA A 43 -11.40 11.13 -18.15
C ALA A 43 -10.61 12.00 -17.16
N ILE A 44 -9.61 11.42 -16.48
CA ILE A 44 -8.73 12.13 -15.55
C ILE A 44 -7.97 13.26 -16.28
N ALA A 45 -7.40 12.98 -17.45
CA ALA A 45 -6.68 13.99 -18.22
C ALA A 45 -7.59 15.16 -18.63
N LYS A 46 -8.84 14.90 -19.02
CA LYS A 46 -9.83 15.94 -19.33
C LYS A 46 -10.19 16.75 -18.09
N ILE A 47 -10.49 16.09 -16.98
CA ILE A 47 -10.79 16.75 -15.70
C ILE A 47 -9.63 17.66 -15.30
N LYS A 48 -8.39 17.16 -15.33
CA LYS A 48 -7.19 17.95 -15.00
C LYS A 48 -7.02 19.20 -15.89
N ALA A 49 -7.37 19.10 -17.16
CA ALA A 49 -7.27 20.23 -18.10
C ALA A 49 -8.39 21.26 -17.94
N GLU A 50 -9.55 20.86 -17.45
CA GLU A 50 -10.75 21.70 -17.41
C GLU A 50 -11.07 22.25 -16.01
N CYS A 51 -10.53 21.65 -14.94
CA CYS A 51 -10.77 22.10 -13.56
C CYS A 51 -10.12 23.45 -13.29
N ARG A 52 -10.84 24.31 -12.60
CA ARG A 52 -10.36 25.61 -12.11
C ARG A 52 -9.95 25.51 -10.63
N ASP A 53 -9.08 26.38 -10.21
CA ASP A 53 -8.72 26.48 -8.79
C ASP A 53 -9.98 26.72 -7.93
N GLY A 54 -10.12 25.94 -6.86
CA GLY A 54 -11.26 26.00 -5.94
C GLY A 54 -12.53 25.25 -6.39
N GLU A 55 -12.61 24.77 -7.64
CA GLU A 55 -13.74 23.97 -8.12
C GLU A 55 -13.75 22.58 -7.47
N LYS A 56 -14.92 22.11 -7.00
CA LYS A 56 -15.11 20.74 -6.54
C LYS A 56 -15.57 19.87 -7.70
N VAL A 57 -14.86 18.80 -7.95
CA VAL A 57 -15.13 17.89 -9.08
C VAL A 57 -15.39 16.48 -8.59
N ILE A 58 -16.40 15.85 -9.17
CA ILE A 58 -16.71 14.43 -8.94
C ILE A 58 -16.57 13.68 -10.25
N LEU A 59 -15.73 12.63 -10.26
CA LEU A 59 -15.77 11.59 -11.27
C LEU A 59 -16.59 10.42 -10.73
N ARG A 60 -17.78 10.24 -11.29
CA ARG A 60 -18.74 9.23 -10.85
C ARG A 60 -18.66 7.97 -11.71
N PHE A 61 -18.72 6.83 -11.05
CA PHE A 61 -18.85 5.51 -11.68
C PHE A 61 -20.23 4.95 -11.30
N PRO A 62 -21.22 4.89 -12.21
CA PRO A 62 -22.47 4.20 -11.95
C PRO A 62 -22.25 2.79 -11.42
N ALA A 63 -23.08 2.36 -10.45
CA ALA A 63 -22.93 1.08 -9.78
C ALA A 63 -22.77 -0.10 -10.74
N GLY A 64 -21.75 -0.93 -10.51
CA GLY A 64 -21.46 -2.13 -11.27
C GLY A 64 -19.98 -2.48 -11.31
N ARG A 65 -19.62 -3.41 -12.17
CA ARG A 65 -18.24 -3.90 -12.31
C ARG A 65 -17.51 -3.16 -13.43
N TYR A 66 -16.25 -2.79 -13.15
CA TYR A 66 -15.33 -2.18 -14.10
C TYR A 66 -14.02 -2.96 -14.13
N ASN A 67 -13.59 -3.37 -15.33
CA ASN A 67 -12.41 -4.21 -15.52
C ASN A 67 -11.22 -3.37 -15.98
N PHE A 68 -10.13 -3.40 -15.23
CA PHE A 68 -8.91 -2.66 -15.50
C PHE A 68 -7.80 -3.63 -15.92
N HIS A 69 -7.28 -3.48 -17.13
CA HIS A 69 -6.17 -4.26 -17.63
C HIS A 69 -4.92 -3.39 -17.76
N GLU A 70 -3.74 -4.03 -17.75
CA GLU A 70 -2.46 -3.34 -17.91
C GLU A 70 -2.37 -2.54 -19.21
N ALA A 71 -2.98 -3.06 -20.28
CA ALA A 71 -3.00 -2.40 -21.58
C ALA A 71 -3.72 -1.05 -21.51
N GLY A 72 -3.02 0.04 -21.87
CA GLY A 72 -3.55 1.39 -21.84
C GLY A 72 -3.66 2.03 -20.46
N SER A 73 -3.16 1.39 -19.42
CA SER A 73 -2.97 1.99 -18.09
C SER A 73 -1.94 3.13 -18.12
N THR A 74 -1.83 3.87 -17.04
CA THR A 74 -0.78 4.87 -16.85
C THR A 74 0.52 4.17 -16.45
N VAL A 75 1.66 4.56 -17.04
CA VAL A 75 2.98 4.00 -16.73
C VAL A 75 3.81 5.05 -16.02
N ARG A 76 4.37 4.70 -14.85
CA ARG A 76 5.14 5.62 -13.98
C ARG A 76 6.31 4.94 -13.32
N GLU A 77 7.35 5.71 -13.07
CA GLU A 77 8.42 5.33 -12.14
C GLU A 77 8.04 5.80 -10.74
N TYR A 78 7.77 4.84 -9.86
CA TYR A 78 7.44 5.08 -8.46
C TYR A 78 8.41 4.32 -7.55
N TYR A 79 9.02 5.04 -6.64
CA TYR A 79 9.78 4.46 -5.54
C TYR A 79 8.89 4.44 -4.30
N ILE A 80 8.51 3.24 -3.89
CA ILE A 80 7.46 3.02 -2.89
C ILE A 80 8.07 2.40 -1.64
N SER A 81 7.87 3.03 -0.49
CA SER A 81 8.35 2.50 0.79
C SER A 81 7.84 1.07 1.02
N ASN A 82 8.73 0.20 1.49
CA ASN A 82 8.45 -1.20 1.82
C ASN A 82 7.85 -2.05 0.68
N HIS A 83 8.12 -1.64 -0.58
CA HIS A 83 7.77 -2.38 -1.79
C HIS A 83 9.00 -2.59 -2.67
N ASP A 84 8.88 -3.52 -3.63
CA ASP A 84 9.92 -3.76 -4.62
C ASP A 84 10.10 -2.51 -5.50
N GLN A 85 11.35 -2.15 -5.75
CA GLN A 85 11.70 -0.94 -6.50
C GLN A 85 11.83 -1.20 -8.01
N ASP A 86 11.24 -2.29 -8.51
CA ASP A 86 11.15 -2.59 -9.93
C ASP A 86 10.24 -1.58 -10.64
N ASN A 87 10.76 -0.91 -11.64
CA ASN A 87 10.09 0.11 -12.42
C ASN A 87 10.16 -0.22 -13.92
N PRO A 88 9.23 0.31 -14.74
CA PRO A 88 8.11 1.15 -14.37
C PRO A 88 6.90 0.39 -13.81
N LYS A 89 6.08 1.08 -12.99
CA LYS A 89 4.80 0.57 -12.49
C LYS A 89 3.67 0.90 -13.45
N LYS A 90 2.69 -0.01 -13.56
CA LYS A 90 1.43 0.20 -14.29
C LYS A 90 0.35 0.60 -13.30
N VAL A 91 -0.43 1.63 -13.61
CA VAL A 91 -1.41 2.23 -12.70
C VAL A 91 -2.78 2.31 -13.39
N GLY A 92 -3.82 1.78 -12.75
CA GLY A 92 -5.19 1.79 -13.27
C GLY A 92 -5.82 3.18 -13.21
N ILE A 93 -5.82 3.79 -12.04
CA ILE A 93 -6.35 5.12 -11.76
C ILE A 93 -5.22 5.96 -11.17
N ALA A 94 -4.59 6.81 -11.97
CA ALA A 94 -3.49 7.67 -11.54
C ALA A 94 -3.98 9.11 -11.36
N LEU A 95 -4.00 9.59 -10.12
CA LEU A 95 -4.38 10.95 -9.74
C LEU A 95 -3.10 11.70 -9.35
N GLU A 96 -2.66 12.62 -10.20
CA GLU A 96 -1.43 13.36 -10.01
C GLU A 96 -1.69 14.86 -10.07
N ASP A 97 -1.26 15.61 -9.03
CA ASP A 97 -1.44 17.06 -8.91
C ASP A 97 -2.94 17.48 -9.02
N MET A 98 -3.82 16.67 -8.41
CA MET A 98 -5.26 16.91 -8.42
C MET A 98 -5.68 17.68 -7.16
N LYS A 99 -6.65 18.59 -7.32
CA LYS A 99 -7.23 19.32 -6.18
C LYS A 99 -8.74 19.16 -6.16
N ASN A 100 -9.30 18.99 -4.96
CA ASN A 100 -10.75 18.94 -4.71
C ASN A 100 -11.50 17.91 -5.58
N LEU A 101 -10.83 16.79 -5.93
CA LEU A 101 -11.40 15.72 -6.74
C LEU A 101 -12.00 14.63 -5.86
N THR A 102 -13.23 14.24 -6.16
CA THR A 102 -13.86 13.05 -5.60
C THR A 102 -13.99 11.97 -6.68
N ILE A 103 -13.49 10.77 -6.40
CA ILE A 103 -13.85 9.56 -7.14
C ILE A 103 -14.98 8.87 -6.37
N ASP A 104 -16.16 8.81 -6.95
CA ASP A 104 -17.35 8.18 -6.36
C ASP A 104 -17.73 6.93 -7.15
N GLY A 105 -17.46 5.76 -6.56
CA GLY A 105 -17.74 4.47 -7.18
C GLY A 105 -19.20 4.03 -7.05
N GLN A 106 -20.02 4.67 -6.24
CA GLN A 106 -21.45 4.33 -6.02
C GLN A 106 -21.70 2.85 -5.70
N GLY A 107 -20.76 2.19 -5.00
CA GLY A 107 -20.83 0.76 -4.69
C GLY A 107 -20.25 -0.15 -5.77
N SER A 108 -19.49 0.40 -6.72
CA SER A 108 -18.89 -0.37 -7.81
C SER A 108 -17.74 -1.27 -7.36
N GLU A 109 -17.56 -2.35 -8.11
CA GLU A 109 -16.38 -3.21 -8.06
C GLU A 109 -15.37 -2.78 -9.13
N PHE A 110 -14.15 -2.42 -8.73
CA PHE A 110 -13.02 -2.21 -9.61
C PHE A 110 -12.16 -3.45 -9.60
N VAL A 111 -12.16 -4.20 -10.69
CA VAL A 111 -11.47 -5.48 -10.81
C VAL A 111 -10.27 -5.34 -11.73
N PHE A 112 -9.11 -5.71 -11.23
CA PHE A 112 -7.83 -5.54 -11.90
C PHE A 112 -7.29 -6.86 -12.44
N TYR A 113 -6.59 -6.77 -13.56
CA TYR A 113 -5.97 -7.89 -14.27
C TYR A 113 -4.48 -7.60 -14.45
N GLY A 114 -3.67 -8.65 -14.35
CA GLY A 114 -2.22 -8.50 -14.43
C GLY A 114 -1.60 -7.98 -13.13
N ARG A 115 -0.42 -7.37 -13.25
CA ARG A 115 0.33 -6.79 -12.11
C ARG A 115 0.33 -5.29 -12.22
N MET A 116 -0.47 -4.62 -11.41
CA MET A 116 -0.61 -3.17 -11.46
C MET A 116 -1.01 -2.57 -10.11
N ILE A 117 -0.77 -1.28 -9.95
CA ILE A 117 -1.30 -0.49 -8.84
C ILE A 117 -2.72 -0.08 -9.21
N PRO A 118 -3.75 -0.52 -8.46
CA PRO A 118 -5.13 -0.12 -8.75
C PRO A 118 -5.35 1.39 -8.74
N VAL A 119 -4.94 2.07 -7.67
CA VAL A 119 -5.13 3.52 -7.52
C VAL A 119 -3.84 4.15 -6.99
N SER A 120 -3.43 5.26 -7.58
CA SER A 120 -2.38 6.12 -7.01
C SER A 120 -2.84 7.57 -6.90
N LEU A 121 -2.43 8.25 -5.82
CA LEU A 121 -2.57 9.69 -5.62
C LEU A 121 -1.17 10.25 -5.34
N LEU A 122 -0.79 11.27 -6.10
CA LEU A 122 0.50 11.92 -5.94
C LEU A 122 0.36 13.44 -5.96
N ARG A 123 0.88 14.10 -4.94
CA ARG A 123 0.89 15.58 -4.83
C ARG A 123 -0.49 16.18 -5.02
N SER A 124 -1.50 15.47 -4.52
CA SER A 124 -2.90 15.85 -4.62
C SER A 124 -3.39 16.45 -3.31
N GLU A 125 -4.42 17.28 -3.36
CA GLU A 125 -4.92 18.04 -2.22
C GLU A 125 -6.44 17.98 -2.14
N ASN A 126 -7.00 17.77 -0.94
CA ASN A 126 -8.44 17.71 -0.67
C ASN A 126 -9.16 16.67 -1.56
N CYS A 127 -8.55 15.51 -1.80
CA CYS A 127 -9.11 14.46 -2.62
C CYS A 127 -9.91 13.46 -1.78
N VAL A 128 -10.97 12.91 -2.39
CA VAL A 128 -11.82 11.91 -1.74
C VAL A 128 -11.98 10.70 -2.67
N LEU A 129 -11.70 9.52 -2.14
CA LEU A 129 -12.06 8.23 -2.74
C LEU A 129 -13.23 7.65 -1.96
N LYS A 130 -14.33 7.27 -2.60
CA LYS A 130 -15.47 6.75 -1.85
C LYS A 130 -16.31 5.72 -2.61
N ASN A 131 -16.95 4.84 -1.82
CA ASN A 131 -18.01 3.94 -2.25
C ASN A 131 -17.58 2.98 -3.37
N PHE A 132 -16.44 2.29 -3.27
CA PHE A 132 -16.04 1.25 -4.20
C PHE A 132 -15.16 0.19 -3.54
N SER A 133 -15.04 -0.94 -4.22
CA SER A 133 -14.08 -1.97 -3.86
C SER A 133 -13.03 -2.19 -4.95
N ILE A 134 -11.86 -2.64 -4.50
CA ILE A 134 -10.71 -3.05 -5.31
C ILE A 134 -10.53 -4.56 -5.15
N ASP A 135 -10.43 -5.27 -6.25
CA ASP A 135 -10.09 -6.68 -6.26
C ASP A 135 -9.29 -7.06 -7.51
N PHE A 136 -8.71 -8.24 -7.53
CA PHE A 136 -8.07 -8.81 -8.70
C PHE A 136 -8.83 -10.06 -9.14
N GLU A 137 -9.03 -10.20 -10.45
CA GLU A 137 -9.67 -11.40 -11.01
C GLU A 137 -8.91 -12.66 -10.65
N GLN A 138 -7.60 -12.60 -10.74
CA GLN A 138 -6.68 -13.67 -10.38
C GLN A 138 -5.64 -13.14 -9.40
N PRO A 139 -5.83 -13.38 -8.09
CA PRO A 139 -4.82 -13.06 -7.08
C PRO A 139 -3.50 -13.81 -7.36
N HIS A 140 -2.37 -13.15 -7.14
CA HIS A 140 -1.03 -13.75 -7.29
C HIS A 140 -0.70 -14.75 -6.18
N ILE A 141 -1.57 -14.92 -5.20
CA ILE A 141 -1.49 -15.92 -4.13
C ILE A 141 -2.30 -17.14 -4.56
N ALA A 142 -1.70 -18.33 -4.51
CA ALA A 142 -2.43 -19.57 -4.70
C ALA A 142 -2.92 -20.11 -3.36
N GLN A 143 -4.23 -20.32 -3.25
CA GLN A 143 -4.81 -21.00 -2.11
C GLN A 143 -4.94 -22.48 -2.41
N VAL A 144 -4.40 -23.32 -1.53
CA VAL A 144 -4.45 -24.78 -1.67
C VAL A 144 -4.95 -25.41 -0.38
N GLN A 145 -5.65 -26.54 -0.49
CA GLN A 145 -6.06 -27.33 0.66
C GLN A 145 -5.23 -28.62 0.75
N VAL A 146 -4.67 -28.88 1.90
CA VAL A 146 -3.96 -30.15 2.18
C VAL A 146 -4.99 -31.27 2.25
N VAL A 147 -4.82 -32.30 1.43
CA VAL A 147 -5.69 -33.50 1.41
C VAL A 147 -5.00 -34.71 2.02
N GLU A 148 -3.67 -34.78 1.93
CA GLU A 148 -2.85 -35.83 2.52
C GLU A 148 -1.51 -35.26 2.96
N ASN A 149 -1.00 -35.72 4.10
CA ASN A 149 0.34 -35.40 4.59
C ASN A 149 1.02 -36.67 5.01
N ASP A 150 1.83 -37.23 4.11
CA ASP A 150 2.59 -38.46 4.33
C ASP A 150 4.06 -38.09 4.60
N PRO A 151 4.66 -38.54 5.73
CA PRO A 151 6.04 -38.23 6.09
C PRO A 151 7.07 -38.71 5.04
N GLU A 152 6.76 -39.75 4.29
CA GLU A 152 7.67 -40.30 3.26
C GLU A 152 7.37 -39.73 1.88
N LYS A 153 6.10 -39.65 1.47
CA LYS A 153 5.69 -39.21 0.14
C LYS A 153 5.52 -37.70 -0.01
N GLY A 154 5.38 -36.95 1.09
CA GLY A 154 5.16 -35.52 1.10
C GLY A 154 3.71 -35.11 1.23
N ILE A 155 3.45 -33.85 0.95
CA ILE A 155 2.11 -33.26 1.03
C ILE A 155 1.42 -33.36 -0.33
N THR A 156 0.19 -33.87 -0.32
CA THR A 156 -0.75 -33.81 -1.44
C THR A 156 -1.79 -32.75 -1.16
N PHE A 157 -2.03 -31.86 -2.12
CA PHE A 157 -2.93 -30.73 -1.99
C PHE A 157 -3.81 -30.51 -3.23
N GLU A 158 -4.91 -29.83 -3.03
CA GLU A 158 -5.83 -29.38 -4.09
C GLU A 158 -5.87 -27.85 -4.16
N PRO A 159 -5.54 -27.22 -5.31
CA PRO A 159 -5.74 -25.79 -5.52
C PRO A 159 -7.22 -25.43 -5.46
N ALA A 160 -7.54 -24.28 -4.87
CA ALA A 160 -8.91 -23.76 -4.86
C ALA A 160 -9.44 -23.64 -6.30
N PRO A 161 -10.77 -23.81 -6.53
CA PRO A 161 -11.35 -23.85 -7.88
C PRO A 161 -10.99 -22.65 -8.76
N TRP A 162 -10.79 -21.46 -8.16
CA TRP A 162 -10.45 -20.22 -8.84
C TRP A 162 -8.94 -20.04 -9.12
N VAL A 163 -8.08 -20.95 -8.64
CA VAL A 163 -6.63 -20.91 -8.90
C VAL A 163 -6.33 -21.58 -10.24
N ASP A 164 -5.86 -20.81 -11.20
CA ASP A 164 -5.28 -21.32 -12.43
C ASP A 164 -3.82 -21.71 -12.19
N TYR A 165 -3.40 -22.87 -12.66
CA TYR A 165 -2.03 -23.36 -12.43
C TYR A 165 -1.55 -24.27 -13.54
N ARG A 166 -0.26 -24.55 -13.51
CA ARG A 166 0.37 -25.65 -14.26
C ARG A 166 1.48 -26.29 -13.44
N ILE A 167 1.84 -27.50 -13.80
CA ILE A 167 3.13 -28.08 -13.42
C ILE A 167 4.12 -27.78 -14.56
N SER A 168 5.17 -27.03 -14.26
CA SER A 168 6.18 -26.63 -15.25
C SER A 168 7.03 -27.82 -15.72
N LYS A 169 7.82 -27.62 -16.79
CA LYS A 169 8.74 -28.67 -17.33
C LYS A 169 9.79 -29.14 -16.31
N ASP A 170 10.16 -28.29 -15.37
CA ASP A 170 11.08 -28.61 -14.26
C ASP A 170 10.33 -29.09 -12.99
N SER A 171 9.09 -29.54 -13.15
CA SER A 171 8.25 -30.12 -12.10
C SER A 171 8.04 -29.15 -10.91
N VAL A 172 7.68 -27.89 -11.19
CA VAL A 172 7.31 -26.91 -10.18
C VAL A 172 5.84 -26.53 -10.36
N PHE A 173 5.09 -26.45 -9.26
CA PHE A 173 3.74 -25.88 -9.27
C PHE A 173 3.84 -24.37 -9.48
N GLU A 174 3.20 -23.88 -10.53
CA GLU A 174 3.16 -22.47 -10.91
C GLU A 174 1.73 -21.98 -11.01
N GLY A 175 1.42 -20.87 -10.33
CA GLY A 175 0.16 -20.14 -10.52
C GLY A 175 0.20 -19.30 -11.79
N LEU A 176 -0.96 -19.13 -12.40
CA LEU A 176 -1.11 -18.44 -13.67
C LEU A 176 -2.15 -17.32 -13.55
N GLY A 177 -1.92 -16.24 -14.30
CA GLY A 177 -2.88 -15.17 -14.49
C GLY A 177 -2.55 -14.33 -15.71
N GLU A 178 -3.35 -13.30 -15.97
CA GLU A 178 -3.13 -12.42 -17.12
C GLU A 178 -1.75 -11.72 -17.01
N GLY A 179 -0.85 -12.07 -17.90
CA GLY A 179 0.48 -11.45 -17.98
C GLY A 179 1.48 -11.88 -16.89
N TRP A 180 1.17 -12.87 -16.06
CA TRP A 180 2.09 -13.33 -15.03
C TRP A 180 2.08 -14.84 -14.81
N VAL A 181 3.23 -15.32 -14.30
CA VAL A 181 3.43 -16.68 -13.79
C VAL A 181 4.12 -16.57 -12.45
N MET A 182 3.61 -17.25 -11.42
CA MET A 182 4.14 -17.18 -10.06
C MET A 182 4.68 -18.54 -9.61
N ARG A 183 5.90 -18.55 -9.09
CA ARG A 183 6.48 -19.65 -8.31
C ARG A 183 6.38 -19.33 -6.83
N TYR A 184 5.87 -20.25 -6.05
CA TYR A 184 5.65 -20.06 -4.64
C TYR A 184 6.79 -20.64 -3.82
N SER A 185 7.20 -19.92 -2.80
CA SER A 185 8.27 -20.36 -1.88
C SER A 185 7.83 -20.38 -0.44
N TRP A 186 6.84 -19.55 -0.10
CA TRP A 186 6.37 -19.32 1.27
C TRP A 186 4.85 -19.36 1.32
N GLY A 187 4.31 -19.50 2.52
CA GLY A 187 2.89 -19.48 2.73
C GLY A 187 2.50 -19.29 4.19
N ILE A 188 1.21 -19.14 4.39
CA ILE A 188 0.57 -19.07 5.70
C ILE A 188 -0.52 -20.12 5.73
N ALA A 189 -0.56 -20.90 6.81
CA ALA A 189 -1.57 -21.93 6.98
C ALA A 189 -2.74 -21.43 7.82
N PHE A 190 -3.93 -21.80 7.41
CA PHE A 190 -5.19 -21.49 8.06
C PHE A 190 -5.96 -22.76 8.40
N ASP A 191 -6.64 -22.76 9.52
CA ASP A 191 -7.63 -23.80 9.83
C ASP A 191 -8.78 -23.70 8.83
N GLY A 192 -9.06 -24.82 8.15
CA GLY A 192 -10.03 -24.87 7.06
C GLY A 192 -11.49 -24.63 7.45
N LYS A 193 -11.82 -24.56 8.74
CA LYS A 193 -13.18 -24.31 9.25
C LYS A 193 -13.34 -22.91 9.80
N THR A 194 -12.34 -22.43 10.57
CA THR A 194 -12.42 -21.17 11.31
C THR A 194 -11.78 -20.01 10.57
N LYS A 195 -10.98 -20.26 9.54
CA LYS A 195 -10.12 -19.29 8.83
C LYS A 195 -9.06 -18.64 9.73
N HIS A 196 -8.83 -19.14 10.93
CA HIS A 196 -7.77 -18.65 11.81
C HIS A 196 -6.40 -19.15 11.33
N VAL A 197 -5.38 -18.33 11.51
CA VAL A 197 -3.98 -18.76 11.25
C VAL A 197 -3.63 -19.91 12.18
N VAL A 198 -3.11 -21.01 11.62
CA VAL A 198 -2.63 -22.14 12.40
C VAL A 198 -1.42 -21.72 13.22
N TYR A 199 -1.40 -22.10 14.49
CA TYR A 199 -0.31 -21.72 15.40
C TYR A 199 1.08 -22.07 14.84
N ASN A 200 2.00 -21.13 14.92
CA ASN A 200 3.38 -21.28 14.48
C ASN A 200 3.58 -21.52 12.96
N THR A 201 2.63 -21.11 12.12
CA THR A 201 2.71 -21.24 10.66
C THR A 201 2.66 -19.91 9.93
N SER A 202 3.10 -18.83 10.57
CA SER A 202 3.03 -17.48 9.99
C SER A 202 3.92 -17.28 8.75
N ASP A 203 4.99 -18.06 8.62
CA ASP A 203 5.83 -18.12 7.42
C ASP A 203 6.37 -19.55 7.30
N ILE A 204 5.70 -20.36 6.50
CA ILE A 204 6.11 -21.74 6.22
C ILE A 204 6.69 -21.83 4.82
N GLY A 205 7.70 -22.71 4.65
CA GLY A 205 8.19 -23.05 3.32
C GLY A 205 7.16 -23.87 2.56
N CYS A 206 6.95 -23.53 1.29
CA CYS A 206 6.08 -24.28 0.37
C CYS A 206 6.91 -24.85 -0.79
N PRO A 207 7.80 -25.84 -0.57
CA PRO A 207 8.67 -26.36 -1.60
C PRO A 207 7.88 -27.22 -2.60
N THR A 208 7.64 -26.67 -3.79
CA THR A 208 6.88 -27.36 -4.86
C THR A 208 7.75 -27.97 -5.96
N LYS A 209 9.09 -27.95 -5.81
CA LYS A 209 9.99 -28.60 -6.78
C LYS A 209 9.86 -30.13 -6.72
N GLY A 210 9.60 -30.74 -7.86
CA GLY A 210 9.32 -32.17 -7.98
C GLY A 210 7.82 -32.48 -7.87
N ALA A 211 6.96 -31.47 -7.92
CA ALA A 211 5.52 -31.66 -7.88
C ALA A 211 4.99 -32.35 -9.15
N PHE A 212 3.96 -33.17 -8.98
CA PHE A 212 3.24 -33.84 -10.07
C PHE A 212 1.78 -34.08 -9.70
N GLU A 213 0.91 -34.14 -10.70
CA GLU A 213 -0.49 -34.50 -10.50
C GLU A 213 -0.68 -36.01 -10.27
N VAL A 214 -1.35 -36.38 -9.19
CA VAL A 214 -1.74 -37.75 -8.87
C VAL A 214 -3.17 -38.04 -9.34
N ALA A 215 -3.98 -37.00 -9.50
CA ALA A 215 -5.33 -37.01 -10.07
C ALA A 215 -5.65 -35.57 -10.55
N PRO A 216 -6.68 -35.35 -11.37
CA PRO A 216 -7.06 -34.00 -11.81
C PRO A 216 -7.19 -33.04 -10.62
N ARG A 217 -6.43 -31.94 -10.67
CA ARG A 217 -6.31 -30.91 -9.62
C ARG A 217 -5.83 -31.42 -8.26
N ARG A 218 -5.23 -32.60 -8.19
CA ARG A 218 -4.62 -33.15 -6.97
C ARG A 218 -3.13 -33.33 -7.18
N ILE A 219 -2.34 -32.52 -6.49
CA ILE A 219 -0.91 -32.37 -6.70
C ILE A 219 -0.15 -32.90 -5.49
N CYS A 220 0.78 -33.83 -5.72
CA CYS A 220 1.74 -34.28 -4.72
C CYS A 220 3.02 -33.46 -4.85
N SER A 221 3.51 -32.92 -3.72
CA SER A 221 4.83 -32.29 -3.60
C SER A 221 5.69 -33.12 -2.65
N PRO A 222 6.57 -33.99 -3.17
CA PRO A 222 7.36 -34.93 -2.33
C PRO A 222 8.35 -34.25 -1.39
N LYS A 223 8.76 -33.03 -1.69
CA LYS A 223 9.70 -32.25 -0.88
C LYS A 223 9.01 -31.42 0.19
N TRP A 224 7.70 -31.28 0.15
CA TRP A 224 6.96 -30.54 1.15
C TRP A 224 6.67 -31.44 2.36
N LYS A 225 7.37 -31.20 3.43
CA LYS A 225 7.30 -31.96 4.68
C LYS A 225 7.07 -30.98 5.82
N ASP A 226 5.86 -30.95 6.37
CA ASP A 226 5.53 -30.11 7.52
C ASP A 226 4.41 -30.78 8.32
N ALA A 227 4.75 -31.36 9.46
CA ALA A 227 3.80 -32.11 10.30
C ALA A 227 2.62 -31.25 10.85
N ARG A 228 2.73 -29.93 10.80
CA ARG A 228 1.68 -29.00 11.23
C ARG A 228 0.51 -28.92 10.24
N LEU A 229 0.76 -29.28 8.97
CA LEU A 229 -0.21 -29.18 7.88
C LEU A 229 -1.04 -30.46 7.79
N VAL A 230 -2.03 -30.60 8.65
CA VAL A 230 -2.95 -31.75 8.64
C VAL A 230 -3.96 -31.64 7.49
N PRO A 231 -4.56 -32.78 7.04
CA PRO A 231 -5.64 -32.75 6.06
C PRO A 231 -6.77 -31.80 6.45
N GLY A 232 -7.22 -30.97 5.52
CA GLY A 232 -8.19 -29.89 5.73
C GLY A 232 -7.56 -28.53 6.01
N THR A 233 -6.25 -28.45 6.32
CA THR A 233 -5.53 -27.17 6.42
C THR A 233 -5.52 -26.47 5.06
N VAL A 234 -5.78 -25.17 5.05
CA VAL A 234 -5.70 -24.32 3.87
C VAL A 234 -4.41 -23.52 3.93
N VAL A 235 -3.64 -23.53 2.85
CA VAL A 235 -2.38 -22.78 2.75
C VAL A 235 -2.53 -21.72 1.66
N ALA A 236 -2.32 -20.46 2.03
CA ALA A 236 -2.16 -19.37 1.09
C ALA A 236 -0.66 -19.25 0.72
N MET A 237 -0.34 -19.73 -0.48
CA MET A 237 1.05 -19.75 -0.99
C MET A 237 1.38 -18.45 -1.68
N ARG A 238 2.53 -17.85 -1.35
CA ARG A 238 2.95 -16.56 -1.89
C ARG A 238 4.38 -16.56 -2.42
N GLY A 239 4.69 -15.62 -3.32
CA GLY A 239 6.05 -15.21 -3.61
C GLY A 239 6.62 -14.36 -2.46
N TRP A 240 7.89 -13.97 -2.57
CA TRP A 240 8.51 -13.12 -1.55
C TRP A 240 8.37 -11.62 -1.83
N GLY A 241 8.19 -11.22 -3.09
CA GLY A 241 8.13 -9.82 -3.50
C GLY A 241 6.86 -9.10 -3.06
N ARG A 242 6.93 -7.77 -3.00
CA ARG A 242 5.81 -6.85 -2.76
C ARG A 242 5.78 -5.83 -3.90
N PRO A 243 5.40 -6.22 -5.12
CA PRO A 243 5.57 -5.35 -6.29
C PRO A 243 4.66 -4.12 -6.30
N THR A 244 3.42 -4.26 -5.81
CA THR A 244 2.42 -3.19 -5.91
C THR A 244 1.46 -3.16 -4.71
N PRO A 245 1.21 -1.98 -4.10
CA PRO A 245 0.09 -1.82 -3.17
C PRO A 245 -1.25 -1.71 -3.92
N GLY A 246 -2.36 -1.90 -3.20
CA GLY A 246 -3.71 -1.65 -3.71
C GLY A 246 -3.98 -0.16 -3.94
N ILE A 247 -3.60 0.66 -2.98
CA ILE A 247 -3.66 2.12 -3.08
C ILE A 247 -2.30 2.69 -2.67
N PHE A 248 -1.73 3.52 -3.54
CA PHE A 248 -0.48 4.24 -3.29
C PHE A 248 -0.73 5.73 -3.16
N MET A 249 -0.27 6.34 -2.07
CA MET A 249 -0.36 7.77 -1.84
C MET A 249 1.02 8.35 -1.54
N SER A 250 1.35 9.49 -2.16
CA SER A 250 2.64 10.15 -1.93
C SER A 250 2.53 11.67 -2.05
N HIS A 251 2.97 12.40 -1.01
CA HIS A 251 2.94 13.86 -0.94
C HIS A 251 1.52 14.46 -1.06
N ASP A 252 0.50 13.71 -0.69
CA ASP A 252 -0.87 14.19 -0.68
C ASP A 252 -1.19 14.92 0.63
N VAL A 253 -2.10 15.87 0.57
CA VAL A 253 -2.58 16.65 1.71
C VAL A 253 -4.09 16.55 1.81
N ASN A 254 -4.61 16.25 3.01
CA ASN A 254 -6.02 16.18 3.33
C ASN A 254 -6.79 15.23 2.40
N THR A 255 -6.41 13.97 2.41
CA THR A 255 -7.07 12.92 1.60
C THR A 255 -7.97 12.03 2.45
N SER A 256 -9.18 11.76 1.95
CA SER A 256 -10.15 10.90 2.63
C SER A 256 -10.51 9.67 1.78
N LEU A 257 -10.56 8.51 2.43
CA LEU A 257 -11.05 7.25 1.88
C LEU A 257 -12.29 6.85 2.68
N LEU A 258 -13.47 6.91 2.05
CA LEU A 258 -14.77 6.72 2.70
C LEU A 258 -15.47 5.49 2.10
N ASP A 259 -15.72 4.47 2.90
CA ASP A 259 -16.32 3.21 2.44
C ASP A 259 -15.62 2.57 1.23
N VAL A 260 -14.28 2.60 1.22
CA VAL A 260 -13.46 1.91 0.22
C VAL A 260 -13.00 0.57 0.78
N LYS A 261 -13.13 -0.51 -0.01
CA LYS A 261 -12.68 -1.85 0.37
C LYS A 261 -11.59 -2.33 -0.57
N VAL A 262 -10.56 -2.98 -0.01
CA VAL A 262 -9.51 -3.68 -0.76
C VAL A 262 -9.62 -5.16 -0.43
N HIS A 263 -10.06 -5.97 -1.39
CA HIS A 263 -10.22 -7.40 -1.22
C HIS A 263 -8.95 -8.18 -1.53
N TYR A 264 -8.07 -7.60 -2.35
CA TYR A 264 -6.75 -8.16 -2.64
C TYR A 264 -5.76 -7.08 -3.09
N ALA A 265 -4.49 -7.25 -2.72
CA ALA A 265 -3.34 -6.56 -3.30
C ALA A 265 -2.06 -7.43 -3.18
N GLU A 266 -1.16 -7.34 -4.19
CA GLU A 266 0.11 -8.08 -4.20
C GLU A 266 1.21 -7.43 -3.33
N GLY A 267 0.86 -6.49 -2.51
CA GLY A 267 1.65 -5.81 -1.50
C GLY A 267 0.77 -5.43 -0.34
N MET A 268 0.84 -4.17 0.08
CA MET A 268 -0.03 -3.61 1.11
C MET A 268 -1.38 -3.18 0.51
N GLY A 269 -2.44 -3.16 1.33
CA GLY A 269 -3.74 -2.67 0.88
C GLY A 269 -3.72 -1.17 0.58
N LEU A 270 -3.20 -0.39 1.51
CA LEU A 270 -2.91 1.03 1.37
C LEU A 270 -1.48 1.30 1.84
N LEU A 271 -0.69 1.97 1.00
CA LEU A 271 0.56 2.60 1.42
C LEU A 271 0.50 4.10 1.19
N ALA A 272 0.71 4.87 2.24
CA ALA A 272 0.90 6.31 2.19
C ALA A 272 2.31 6.68 2.65
N GLN A 273 3.01 7.47 1.86
CA GLN A 273 4.32 8.00 2.21
C GLN A 273 4.37 9.50 2.03
N LEU A 274 4.98 10.22 2.98
CA LEU A 274 5.16 11.67 2.92
C LEU A 274 3.85 12.44 2.69
N CYS A 275 2.76 11.93 3.23
CA CYS A 275 1.43 12.55 3.16
C CYS A 275 1.11 13.29 4.46
N GLU A 276 0.16 14.22 4.37
CA GLU A 276 -0.32 15.02 5.50
C GLU A 276 -1.84 14.91 5.61
N ASP A 277 -2.36 14.66 6.82
CA ASP A 277 -3.79 14.58 7.12
C ASP A 277 -4.56 13.56 6.26
N ILE A 278 -4.63 12.33 6.74
CA ILE A 278 -5.32 11.23 6.07
C ILE A 278 -6.49 10.76 6.92
N THR A 279 -7.67 10.61 6.30
CA THR A 279 -8.86 10.06 6.95
C THR A 279 -9.32 8.79 6.25
N LEU A 280 -9.42 7.71 7.01
CA LEU A 280 -10.05 6.45 6.63
C LEU A 280 -11.32 6.29 7.46
N ASP A 281 -12.49 6.30 6.84
CA ASP A 281 -13.77 6.06 7.51
C ASP A 281 -14.53 4.95 6.79
N GLY A 282 -14.84 3.86 7.49
CA GLY A 282 -15.38 2.68 6.86
C GLY A 282 -14.43 2.00 5.86
N PHE A 283 -13.15 2.40 5.82
CA PHE A 283 -12.15 1.75 4.98
C PHE A 283 -11.93 0.30 5.44
N GLY A 284 -11.73 -0.62 4.49
CA GLY A 284 -11.46 -2.00 4.85
C GLY A 284 -10.46 -2.68 3.93
N VAL A 285 -9.63 -3.52 4.52
CA VAL A 285 -8.90 -4.58 3.82
C VAL A 285 -9.52 -5.88 4.32
N CYS A 286 -10.43 -6.44 3.53
CA CYS A 286 -11.30 -7.49 4.02
C CYS A 286 -11.78 -8.41 2.90
N LEU A 287 -12.23 -9.61 3.28
CA LEU A 287 -12.90 -10.55 2.38
C LEU A 287 -14.24 -9.96 1.88
N LYS A 288 -14.80 -10.53 0.81
CA LYS A 288 -16.13 -10.14 0.26
C LYS A 288 -17.32 -10.64 1.12
N GLY A 289 -17.12 -10.75 2.42
CA GLY A 289 -18.08 -11.31 3.37
C GLY A 289 -17.81 -12.78 3.70
N ASP A 290 -18.71 -13.37 4.50
CA ASP A 290 -18.51 -14.70 5.08
C ASP A 290 -18.44 -15.83 4.04
N ASN A 291 -19.06 -15.62 2.87
CA ASN A 291 -19.06 -16.58 1.76
C ASN A 291 -17.87 -16.44 0.81
N ASP A 292 -16.94 -15.49 1.04
CA ASP A 292 -15.72 -15.43 0.24
C ASP A 292 -14.92 -16.73 0.42
N PRO A 293 -14.59 -17.44 -0.67
CA PRO A 293 -13.82 -18.67 -0.59
C PRO A 293 -12.37 -18.47 -0.18
N ARG A 294 -11.88 -17.22 -0.17
CA ARG A 294 -10.50 -16.88 0.20
C ARG A 294 -10.31 -16.84 1.70
N TYR A 295 -9.08 -17.08 2.12
CA TYR A 295 -8.61 -17.01 3.51
C TYR A 295 -7.66 -15.86 3.73
N PHE A 296 -7.36 -15.11 2.71
CA PHE A 296 -6.39 -14.00 2.70
C PHE A 296 -6.94 -12.78 1.95
N THR A 297 -6.33 -11.63 2.20
CA THR A 297 -6.56 -10.38 1.47
C THR A 297 -5.25 -9.87 0.85
N THR A 298 -4.41 -9.17 1.60
CA THR A 298 -3.16 -8.58 1.11
C THR A 298 -1.94 -9.43 1.44
N GLN A 299 -0.91 -9.36 0.59
CA GLN A 299 0.34 -10.09 0.82
C GLN A 299 1.17 -9.50 1.97
N ALA A 300 0.93 -8.23 2.32
CA ALA A 300 1.57 -7.51 3.41
C ALA A 300 0.51 -6.79 4.26
N ASP A 301 0.86 -5.64 4.84
CA ASP A 301 -0.01 -4.89 5.74
C ASP A 301 -1.35 -4.48 5.10
N ALA A 302 -2.38 -4.35 5.91
CA ALA A 302 -3.61 -3.74 5.41
C ALA A 302 -3.40 -2.26 5.13
N THR A 303 -2.84 -1.51 6.07
CA THR A 303 -2.53 -0.09 5.92
C THR A 303 -1.13 0.25 6.47
N HIS A 304 -0.39 1.05 5.74
CA HIS A 304 0.98 1.40 6.07
C HIS A 304 1.26 2.88 5.79
N PHE A 305 1.75 3.58 6.81
CA PHE A 305 2.04 5.02 6.76
C PHE A 305 3.52 5.25 7.07
N SER A 306 4.27 5.62 6.04
CA SER A 306 5.72 5.80 6.11
C SER A 306 6.10 7.26 6.00
N GLY A 307 6.61 7.87 7.06
CA GLY A 307 7.03 9.27 7.06
C GLY A 307 5.88 10.24 6.72
N CYS A 308 4.69 10.00 7.26
CA CYS A 308 3.56 10.93 7.16
C CYS A 308 3.59 11.95 8.28
N LYS A 309 2.83 13.05 8.17
CA LYS A 309 2.67 14.07 9.20
C LYS A 309 1.20 14.49 9.38
N GLY A 310 0.96 15.47 10.26
CA GLY A 310 -0.39 15.90 10.61
C GLY A 310 -1.13 14.80 11.39
N LYS A 311 -2.32 14.40 10.96
CA LYS A 311 -3.15 13.42 11.64
C LYS A 311 -3.57 12.28 10.71
N ILE A 312 -3.40 11.06 11.18
CA ILE A 312 -3.96 9.86 10.56
C ILE A 312 -5.18 9.44 11.37
N VAL A 313 -6.34 9.38 10.72
CA VAL A 313 -7.60 8.93 11.32
C VAL A 313 -8.02 7.65 10.63
N SER A 314 -8.17 6.54 11.39
CA SER A 314 -8.78 5.30 10.91
C SER A 314 -9.93 4.95 11.83
N LYS A 315 -11.15 4.91 11.29
CA LYS A 315 -12.34 4.59 12.08
C LYS A 315 -13.34 3.74 11.29
N ASN A 316 -14.10 2.94 12.04
CA ASN A 316 -15.18 2.10 11.52
C ASN A 316 -14.72 1.11 10.41
N GLY A 317 -13.45 0.73 10.39
CA GLY A 317 -12.85 -0.14 9.40
C GLY A 317 -12.90 -1.61 9.76
N LEU A 318 -12.73 -2.48 8.74
CA LEU A 318 -12.54 -3.90 8.90
C LEU A 318 -11.21 -4.33 8.26
N TYR A 319 -10.35 -4.93 9.07
CA TYR A 319 -9.02 -5.41 8.66
C TYR A 319 -8.93 -6.90 8.94
N GLU A 320 -8.93 -7.73 7.90
CA GLU A 320 -8.91 -9.19 8.05
C GLU A 320 -8.14 -9.90 6.94
N GLY A 321 -7.54 -11.04 7.26
CA GLY A 321 -6.91 -11.93 6.29
C GLY A 321 -5.62 -11.40 5.67
N MET A 322 -5.09 -10.25 6.12
CA MET A 322 -3.80 -9.74 5.64
C MET A 322 -2.64 -10.58 6.17
N MET A 323 -1.59 -10.69 5.35
CA MET A 323 -0.43 -11.51 5.68
C MET A 323 0.66 -10.75 6.44
N ASP A 324 0.32 -9.59 7.02
CA ASP A 324 1.16 -8.81 7.92
C ASP A 324 0.29 -7.98 8.88
N ASP A 325 0.67 -6.73 9.21
CA ASP A 325 -0.01 -5.87 10.18
C ASP A 325 -1.35 -5.31 9.67
N ALA A 326 -2.27 -4.98 10.57
CA ALA A 326 -3.48 -4.26 10.17
C ALA A 326 -3.20 -2.77 9.93
N ILE A 327 -2.43 -2.16 10.81
CA ILE A 327 -1.95 -0.78 10.62
C ILE A 327 -0.53 -0.63 11.15
N ASN A 328 0.32 -0.03 10.33
CA ASN A 328 1.70 0.30 10.69
C ASN A 328 1.95 1.78 10.39
N VAL A 329 2.40 2.53 11.40
CA VAL A 329 2.72 3.96 11.29
C VAL A 329 4.11 4.18 11.82
N HIS A 330 5.02 4.67 10.99
CA HIS A 330 6.41 4.92 11.38
C HIS A 330 7.08 6.02 10.57
N GLY A 331 8.14 6.61 11.11
CA GLY A 331 9.11 7.42 10.37
C GLY A 331 10.08 6.56 9.57
N THR A 332 10.91 7.18 8.76
CA THR A 332 12.00 6.54 8.04
C THR A 332 13.33 7.02 8.59
N TYR A 333 14.21 6.08 8.99
CA TYR A 333 15.54 6.41 9.47
C TYR A 333 16.55 6.40 8.34
N LEU A 334 17.49 7.35 8.38
CA LEU A 334 18.74 7.24 7.61
C LEU A 334 19.86 6.82 8.54
N LYS A 335 20.68 5.85 8.13
CA LYS A 335 21.92 5.50 8.82
C LYS A 335 22.99 6.54 8.50
N VAL A 336 23.68 7.04 9.52
CA VAL A 336 24.87 7.88 9.33
C VAL A 336 25.99 7.01 8.75
N ILE A 337 26.44 7.34 7.54
CA ILE A 337 27.51 6.61 6.83
C ILE A 337 28.80 7.42 6.67
N LYS A 338 28.75 8.73 6.92
CA LYS A 338 29.92 9.61 6.88
C LYS A 338 29.63 10.92 7.62
N ARG A 339 30.59 11.40 8.40
CA ARG A 339 30.63 12.75 8.90
C ARG A 339 31.52 13.59 7.98
N VAL A 340 30.98 14.67 7.43
CA VAL A 340 31.70 15.56 6.51
C VAL A 340 32.38 16.68 7.29
N ASP A 341 31.64 17.33 8.19
CA ASP A 341 32.10 18.38 9.08
C ASP A 341 31.21 18.45 10.34
N ASP A 342 31.31 19.54 11.13
CA ASP A 342 30.55 19.67 12.38
C ASP A 342 29.05 19.92 12.17
N HIS A 343 28.61 20.20 10.97
CA HIS A 343 27.21 20.45 10.63
C HIS A 343 26.66 19.50 9.56
N THR A 344 27.49 18.69 8.91
CA THR A 344 27.08 17.94 7.73
C THR A 344 27.35 16.44 7.86
N LEU A 345 26.33 15.63 7.64
CA LEU A 345 26.39 14.16 7.57
C LEU A 345 25.92 13.66 6.21
N ILE A 346 26.39 12.46 5.83
CA ILE A 346 25.77 11.66 4.78
C ILE A 346 24.95 10.57 5.46
N GLY A 347 23.65 10.57 5.17
CA GLY A 347 22.69 9.57 5.61
C GLY A 347 22.27 8.64 4.48
N ARG A 348 22.03 7.35 4.77
CA ARG A 348 21.64 6.34 3.79
C ARG A 348 20.41 5.57 4.22
N TYR A 349 19.47 5.36 3.30
CA TYR A 349 18.43 4.34 3.42
C TYR A 349 19.04 2.95 3.45
N MET A 350 18.71 2.14 4.44
CA MET A 350 19.31 0.80 4.64
C MET A 350 18.41 -0.34 4.22
N HIS A 351 17.10 -0.14 4.14
CA HIS A 351 16.16 -1.19 3.76
C HIS A 351 16.08 -1.32 2.25
N ASP A 352 16.21 -2.55 1.71
CA ASP A 352 16.23 -2.80 0.26
C ASP A 352 14.93 -2.43 -0.46
N GLN A 353 13.81 -2.44 0.26
CA GLN A 353 12.49 -2.05 -0.25
C GLN A 353 12.05 -0.65 0.19
N SER A 354 12.94 0.20 0.76
CA SER A 354 12.56 1.53 1.26
C SER A 354 13.64 2.54 0.97
N TRP A 355 13.65 3.06 -0.26
CA TRP A 355 14.60 4.07 -0.76
C TRP A 355 14.08 4.69 -2.05
N GLY A 356 14.72 5.77 -2.52
CA GLY A 356 14.44 6.38 -3.83
C GLY A 356 13.39 7.49 -3.79
N PHE A 357 12.96 7.89 -2.60
CA PHE A 357 12.02 8.99 -2.36
C PHE A 357 12.62 10.03 -1.40
N GLU A 358 11.98 11.17 -1.29
CA GLU A 358 12.40 12.26 -0.41
C GLU A 358 12.45 11.78 1.05
N TRP A 359 13.47 12.24 1.80
CA TRP A 359 13.55 11.91 3.23
C TRP A 359 13.21 13.08 4.14
N GLY A 360 13.49 14.31 3.71
CA GLY A 360 13.27 15.50 4.51
C GLY A 360 13.50 16.77 3.72
N ARG A 361 13.17 17.89 4.34
CA ARG A 361 13.24 19.25 3.77
C ARG A 361 13.95 20.21 4.70
N PRO A 362 14.52 21.31 4.18
CA PRO A 362 14.98 22.40 5.05
C PRO A 362 13.86 22.85 5.99
N GLY A 363 14.21 22.98 7.28
CA GLY A 363 13.26 23.31 8.34
C GLY A 363 12.69 22.12 9.12
N ASP A 364 12.86 20.89 8.65
CA ASP A 364 12.43 19.71 9.39
C ASP A 364 13.25 19.50 10.65
N ASP A 365 12.58 19.16 11.74
CA ASP A 365 13.19 18.79 13.00
C ASP A 365 13.65 17.32 12.96
N VAL A 366 14.83 17.08 13.49
CA VAL A 366 15.47 15.75 13.50
C VAL A 366 16.03 15.39 14.87
N GLN A 367 16.15 14.09 15.12
CA GLN A 367 16.80 13.51 16.29
C GLN A 367 17.79 12.43 15.89
N PHE A 368 18.90 12.35 16.60
CA PHE A 368 19.88 11.27 16.41
C PHE A 368 19.59 10.12 17.38
N VAL A 369 19.66 8.89 16.88
CA VAL A 369 19.28 7.68 17.60
C VAL A 369 20.40 6.66 17.50
N ARG A 370 20.84 6.09 18.62
CA ARG A 370 21.75 4.96 18.64
C ARG A 370 21.01 3.66 18.26
N SER A 371 21.37 3.04 17.15
CA SER A 371 20.60 1.90 16.61
C SER A 371 20.55 0.67 17.52
N GLU A 372 21.58 0.45 18.35
CA GLU A 372 21.63 -0.71 19.24
C GLU A 372 20.71 -0.60 20.47
N THR A 373 20.54 0.61 21.00
CA THR A 373 19.81 0.86 22.25
C THR A 373 18.56 1.68 22.08
N MET A 374 18.34 2.26 20.90
CA MET A 374 17.29 3.27 20.61
C MET A 374 17.40 4.52 21.51
N GLU A 375 18.57 4.76 22.08
CA GLU A 375 18.84 5.94 22.89
C GLU A 375 18.97 7.19 22.04
N LEU A 376 18.27 8.25 22.44
CA LEU A 376 18.35 9.56 21.80
C LEU A 376 19.66 10.24 22.22
N ILE A 377 20.43 10.71 21.25
CA ILE A 377 21.74 11.33 21.50
C ILE A 377 21.70 12.80 21.07
N GLY A 378 22.26 13.64 21.93
CA GLY A 378 22.30 15.08 21.73
C GLY A 378 20.94 15.75 21.83
N LYS A 379 20.89 17.01 21.43
CA LYS A 379 19.64 17.78 21.33
C LYS A 379 19.00 17.55 19.96
N GLN A 380 17.70 17.80 19.88
CA GLN A 380 17.04 17.95 18.60
C GLN A 380 17.75 19.00 17.76
N ASN A 381 17.82 18.74 16.47
CA ASN A 381 18.42 19.65 15.50
C ASN A 381 17.44 19.92 14.36
N GLN A 382 17.79 20.80 13.45
CA GLN A 382 16.94 21.15 12.32
C GLN A 382 17.72 21.08 11.02
N ILE A 383 17.11 20.57 9.96
CA ILE A 383 17.73 20.53 8.63
C ILE A 383 17.87 21.96 8.10
N ALA A 384 19.09 22.38 7.80
CA ALA A 384 19.38 23.64 7.11
C ALA A 384 19.37 23.44 5.59
N ALA A 385 19.93 22.31 5.10
CA ALA A 385 19.95 21.93 3.70
C ALA A 385 20.01 20.41 3.57
N ILE A 386 19.38 19.87 2.51
CA ILE A 386 19.44 18.47 2.15
C ILE A 386 19.49 18.34 0.64
N ARG A 387 20.28 17.38 0.14
CA ARG A 387 20.37 17.06 -1.29
C ARG A 387 20.77 15.60 -1.47
N PRO A 388 20.36 14.95 -2.58
CA PRO A 388 20.89 13.64 -2.95
C PRO A 388 22.42 13.67 -3.01
N TYR A 389 23.07 12.59 -2.59
CA TYR A 389 24.52 12.47 -2.56
C TYR A 389 25.04 11.47 -3.60
N ASP A 390 24.37 10.35 -3.78
CA ASP A 390 24.72 9.29 -4.72
C ASP A 390 24.16 9.49 -6.14
N LYS A 391 23.23 10.43 -6.30
CA LYS A 391 22.57 10.77 -7.59
C LYS A 391 22.38 12.28 -7.73
N GLY A 392 22.05 12.72 -8.95
CA GLY A 392 21.73 14.12 -9.25
C GLY A 392 20.30 14.54 -8.90
N GLU A 393 19.43 13.60 -8.57
CA GLU A 393 18.00 13.80 -8.28
C GLU A 393 17.53 12.94 -7.11
N ILE A 394 16.40 13.32 -6.50
CA ILE A 394 15.83 12.60 -5.35
C ILE A 394 15.32 11.22 -5.77
N GLN A 395 14.71 11.13 -6.95
CA GLN A 395 14.13 9.90 -7.44
C GLN A 395 15.19 8.82 -7.66
N GLY A 396 15.09 7.74 -6.89
CA GLY A 396 16.05 6.65 -6.91
C GLY A 396 17.33 6.91 -6.11
N ALA A 397 17.43 8.00 -5.33
CA ALA A 397 18.55 8.23 -4.43
C ALA A 397 18.46 7.35 -3.17
N ARG A 398 19.59 6.85 -2.72
CA ARG A 398 19.73 6.13 -1.44
C ARG A 398 20.45 6.94 -0.39
N GLU A 399 21.25 7.93 -0.80
CA GLU A 399 22.12 8.70 0.08
C GLU A 399 21.82 10.18 -0.03
N PHE A 400 21.85 10.86 1.11
CA PHE A 400 21.61 12.30 1.21
C PHE A 400 22.72 12.99 1.99
N SER A 401 23.21 14.11 1.46
CA SER A 401 24.02 15.06 2.20
C SER A 401 23.09 16.00 2.95
N ILE A 402 23.17 16.00 4.28
CA ILE A 402 22.27 16.72 5.17
C ILE A 402 23.11 17.68 6.00
N THR A 403 22.84 18.97 5.88
CA THR A 403 23.45 20.02 6.71
C THR A 403 22.45 20.46 7.76
N PHE A 404 22.87 20.53 9.00
CA PHE A 404 22.05 20.88 10.17
C PHE A 404 22.35 22.31 10.63
N LYS A 405 21.37 22.93 11.29
CA LYS A 405 21.53 24.30 11.81
C LYS A 405 22.53 24.40 12.95
N GLU A 406 22.42 23.47 13.90
CA GLU A 406 23.31 23.39 15.05
C GLU A 406 24.42 22.39 14.83
N ALA A 407 25.54 22.58 15.53
CA ALA A 407 26.64 21.64 15.48
C ALA A 407 26.23 20.26 16.00
N ILE A 408 26.67 19.22 15.29
CA ILE A 408 26.36 17.81 15.58
C ILE A 408 27.27 17.32 16.70
N ASP A 409 26.71 16.57 17.66
CA ASP A 409 27.48 15.94 18.72
C ASP A 409 28.68 15.18 18.14
N PRO A 410 29.90 15.37 18.67
CA PRO A 410 31.11 14.69 18.18
C PRO A 410 31.03 13.15 18.21
N ALA A 411 30.20 12.57 19.07
CA ALA A 411 29.98 11.15 19.15
C ALA A 411 29.28 10.58 17.90
N ILE A 412 28.57 11.41 17.12
CA ILE A 412 27.81 11.00 15.95
C ILE A 412 28.73 10.98 14.72
N ASN A 413 29.05 9.76 14.30
CA ASN A 413 29.92 9.50 13.14
C ASN A 413 29.60 8.13 12.54
N GLU A 414 30.25 7.77 11.44
CA GLU A 414 30.03 6.54 10.69
C GLU A 414 30.36 5.24 11.46
N LYS A 415 31.15 5.31 12.53
CA LYS A 415 31.58 4.15 13.32
C LYS A 415 30.61 3.81 14.45
N SER A 416 29.74 4.73 14.80
CA SER A 416 28.97 4.69 16.04
C SER A 416 27.56 4.11 15.89
N GLY A 417 27.15 3.66 14.70
CA GLY A 417 25.87 2.99 14.47
C GLY A 417 24.66 3.91 14.70
N PHE A 418 24.73 5.18 14.30
CA PHE A 418 23.65 6.14 14.48
C PHE A 418 22.67 6.16 13.32
N GLY A 419 21.38 6.32 13.68
CA GLY A 419 20.29 6.71 12.78
C GLY A 419 19.91 8.17 12.96
N ILE A 420 19.34 8.74 11.91
CA ILE A 420 18.73 10.07 11.92
C ILE A 420 17.23 9.84 11.74
N GLU A 421 16.43 10.31 12.69
CA GLU A 421 14.97 10.30 12.62
C GLU A 421 14.45 11.69 12.26
N ASN A 422 13.50 11.76 11.34
CA ASN A 422 12.82 13.02 11.01
C ASN A 422 11.55 13.14 11.84
N LEU A 423 11.55 14.03 12.84
CA LEU A 423 10.44 14.22 13.77
C LEU A 423 9.26 15.00 13.18
N THR A 424 9.50 15.80 12.13
CA THR A 424 8.44 16.53 11.45
C THR A 424 7.49 15.58 10.72
N TRP A 425 8.04 14.51 10.13
CA TRP A 425 7.29 13.50 9.40
C TRP A 425 6.89 12.32 10.30
N THR A 426 6.26 12.65 11.43
CA THR A 426 5.65 11.73 12.38
C THR A 426 4.25 12.23 12.71
N PRO A 427 3.16 11.47 12.46
CA PRO A 427 1.79 11.93 12.61
C PRO A 427 1.24 11.70 14.03
N GLU A 428 0.15 12.39 14.36
CA GLU A 428 -0.81 11.93 15.37
C GLU A 428 -1.66 10.81 14.78
N VAL A 429 -2.11 9.85 15.59
CA VAL A 429 -2.95 8.74 15.15
C VAL A 429 -4.23 8.67 15.97
N LEU A 430 -5.38 8.54 15.30
CA LEU A 430 -6.63 8.14 15.89
C LEU A 430 -7.10 6.83 15.25
N PHE A 431 -7.12 5.75 16.01
CA PHE A 431 -7.59 4.44 15.56
C PHE A 431 -8.77 4.00 16.42
N ALA A 432 -10.01 4.13 15.92
CA ALA A 432 -11.22 3.99 16.73
C ALA A 432 -12.32 3.21 15.99
N GLY A 433 -13.03 2.32 16.72
CA GLY A 433 -14.16 1.56 16.18
C GLY A 433 -13.81 0.59 15.06
N ASN A 434 -12.55 0.25 14.89
CA ASN A 434 -12.09 -0.70 13.87
C ASN A 434 -12.16 -2.14 14.40
N THR A 435 -12.36 -3.08 13.49
CA THR A 435 -12.27 -4.53 13.76
C THR A 435 -11.03 -5.09 13.07
N ILE A 436 -10.20 -5.83 13.81
CA ILE A 436 -9.04 -6.56 13.31
C ILE A 436 -9.22 -8.04 13.61
N ARG A 437 -9.07 -8.91 12.62
CA ARG A 437 -9.16 -10.36 12.80
C ARG A 437 -8.39 -11.14 11.73
N ASN A 438 -7.98 -12.36 12.07
CA ASN A 438 -7.38 -13.32 11.15
C ASN A 438 -6.15 -12.78 10.41
N ASN A 439 -5.37 -11.91 11.02
CA ASN A 439 -4.11 -11.42 10.47
C ASN A 439 -2.91 -12.24 10.99
N ARG A 440 -1.83 -12.21 10.21
CA ARG A 440 -0.62 -12.95 10.53
C ARG A 440 0.24 -12.32 11.62
N ALA A 441 0.31 -10.98 11.65
CA ALA A 441 1.25 -10.26 12.50
C ALA A 441 0.53 -9.38 13.54
N ARG A 442 0.95 -8.13 13.70
CA ARG A 442 0.42 -7.24 14.75
C ARG A 442 -0.92 -6.66 14.33
N GLY A 443 -1.79 -6.40 15.31
CA GLY A 443 -3.00 -5.62 15.07
C GLY A 443 -2.64 -4.17 14.76
N THR A 444 -1.87 -3.53 15.65
CA THR A 444 -1.45 -2.13 15.48
C THR A 444 0.03 -1.97 15.81
N LEU A 445 0.72 -1.14 15.03
CA LEU A 445 2.09 -0.73 15.28
C LEU A 445 2.21 0.79 15.06
N PHE A 446 2.40 1.53 16.14
CA PHE A 446 2.55 2.98 16.10
C PHE A 446 3.94 3.37 16.62
N SER A 447 4.83 3.74 15.71
CA SER A 447 6.17 4.22 16.00
C SER A 447 6.23 5.71 15.71
N THR A 448 5.50 6.50 16.50
CA THR A 448 5.46 7.96 16.43
C THR A 448 5.61 8.55 17.84
N PRO A 449 6.35 9.64 18.01
CA PRO A 449 6.46 10.31 19.31
C PRO A 449 5.24 11.18 19.64
N LYS A 450 4.27 11.26 18.74
CA LYS A 450 3.06 12.07 18.89
C LYS A 450 1.91 11.27 19.47
N LYS A 451 0.81 11.95 19.77
CA LYS A 451 -0.38 11.35 20.38
C LYS A 451 -0.98 10.25 19.50
N THR A 452 -1.25 9.11 20.11
CA THR A 452 -1.92 7.97 19.50
C THR A 452 -3.13 7.53 20.32
#